data_081c3b117083086bd63fde1b8e17d3eb
#
_entry.id   081c3b117083086bd63fde1b8e17d3eb
#
_cell.length_a   1.000
_cell.length_b   1.000
_cell.length_c   1.000
_cell.angle_alpha   90.00
_cell.angle_beta   90.00
_cell.angle_gamma   90.00
#
_symmetry.space_group_name_H-M   'P 1'
#
loop_
_entity.id
_entity.type
_entity.pdbx_description
1 polymer ?
#
loop_
_entity_poly.entity_id
_entity_poly.type
_entity_poly.pdbx_seq_one_letter_code
_entity_poly.pdbx_strand_id
1 'polypeptide(L)'
;LSPRLLDRAAIVTLPETEIVSPTDLADAPLIPWRAMTATFGAKPADERVKTLVAELEAAFAGLGIAPSIRTRKDLLGYVAAGIPLFGNTATPLDYAAMQRLIPKVNAAGDDAGDALKRLRDFTQARGMVRTEAAVLDILRRGEEAMGCYRWF
;
A
#
# COMPACT_ATOMS: atom_id res chain seq x y z
N LEU A 1 4.96 11.38 -11.91
CA LEU A 1 5.38 11.76 -10.55
C LEU A 1 6.87 11.48 -10.36
N SER A 2 7.63 12.41 -9.72
CA SER A 2 9.05 12.17 -9.48
C SER A 2 9.25 11.08 -8.40
N PRO A 3 10.33 10.28 -8.48
CA PRO A 3 10.63 9.27 -7.48
C PRO A 3 10.72 9.83 -6.05
N ARG A 4 11.23 11.06 -5.90
CA ARG A 4 11.31 11.75 -4.59
C ARG A 4 9.94 12.09 -4.02
N LEU A 5 8.97 12.43 -4.86
CA LEU A 5 7.60 12.68 -4.42
C LEU A 5 6.92 11.38 -4.00
N LEU A 6 7.07 10.31 -4.77
CA LEU A 6 6.51 8.99 -4.46
C LEU A 6 7.06 8.42 -3.15
N ASP A 7 8.32 8.71 -2.81
CA ASP A 7 8.90 8.25 -1.55
C ASP A 7 8.36 9.00 -0.32
N ARG A 8 7.87 10.22 -0.50
CA ARG A 8 7.37 11.08 0.58
C ARG A 8 5.86 11.09 0.73
N ALA A 9 5.13 10.79 -0.34
CA ALA A 9 3.67 10.84 -0.35
C ALA A 9 3.05 9.49 0.04
N ALA A 10 1.94 9.54 0.78
CA ALA A 10 0.97 8.46 0.81
C ALA A 10 -0.05 8.73 -0.28
N ILE A 11 -0.17 7.82 -1.24
CA ILE A 11 -1.11 7.98 -2.34
C ILE A 11 -2.40 7.24 -2.00
N VAL A 12 -3.51 7.97 -2.03
CA VAL A 12 -4.84 7.42 -1.83
C VAL A 12 -5.62 7.60 -3.12
N THR A 13 -6.04 6.50 -3.71
CA THR A 13 -6.95 6.53 -4.85
C THR A 13 -8.38 6.57 -4.31
N LEU A 14 -9.08 7.62 -4.63
CA LEU A 14 -10.51 7.74 -4.32
C LEU A 14 -11.31 7.17 -5.51
N PRO A 15 -12.30 6.31 -5.27
CA PRO A 15 -13.22 5.91 -6.33
C PRO A 15 -14.01 7.14 -6.81
N GLU A 16 -14.42 7.13 -8.07
CA GLU A 16 -15.42 8.08 -8.55
C GLU A 16 -16.71 7.83 -7.77
N THR A 17 -17.01 8.71 -6.84
CA THR A 17 -18.25 8.71 -6.08
C THR A 17 -19.00 10.00 -6.36
N GLU A 18 -20.32 9.97 -6.28
CA GLU A 18 -21.11 11.19 -6.27
C GLU A 18 -20.61 12.13 -5.18
N ILE A 19 -20.48 13.41 -5.52
CA ILE A 19 -20.09 14.44 -4.56
C ILE A 19 -21.20 14.54 -3.52
N VAL A 20 -20.93 14.02 -2.33
CA VAL A 20 -21.83 14.18 -1.18
C VAL A 20 -21.87 15.65 -0.81
N SER A 21 -23.06 16.21 -0.68
CA SER A 21 -23.20 17.62 -0.29
C SER A 21 -22.52 17.90 1.05
N PRO A 22 -21.75 19.00 1.20
CA PRO A 22 -21.13 19.37 2.46
C PRO A 22 -22.10 19.47 3.65
N THR A 23 -23.39 19.66 3.39
CA THR A 23 -24.45 19.68 4.41
C THR A 23 -24.61 18.35 5.14
N ASP A 24 -24.29 17.23 4.48
CA ASP A 24 -24.42 15.90 5.08
C ASP A 24 -23.30 15.60 6.08
N LEU A 25 -22.27 16.44 6.13
CA LEU A 25 -21.12 16.34 7.06
C LEU A 25 -21.29 17.25 8.29
N ALA A 26 -22.35 18.07 8.36
CA ALA A 26 -22.55 19.05 9.42
C ALA A 26 -22.64 18.42 10.82
N ASP A 27 -23.12 17.19 10.91
CA ASP A 27 -23.30 16.43 12.16
C ASP A 27 -22.19 15.40 12.41
N ALA A 28 -21.13 15.38 11.60
CA ALA A 28 -20.03 14.48 11.82
C ALA A 28 -19.30 14.86 13.13
N PRO A 29 -19.13 13.91 14.08
CA PRO A 29 -18.46 14.21 15.33
C PRO A 29 -17.01 14.60 15.06
N LEU A 30 -16.60 15.78 15.57
CA LEU A 30 -15.20 16.20 15.54
C LEU A 30 -14.37 15.24 16.36
N ILE A 31 -13.47 14.49 15.71
CA ILE A 31 -12.52 13.65 16.41
C ILE A 31 -11.39 14.52 16.97
N PRO A 32 -11.24 14.64 18.29
CA PRO A 32 -10.19 15.47 18.86
C PRO A 32 -8.82 14.95 18.42
N TRP A 33 -7.91 15.87 18.05
CA TRP A 33 -6.53 15.54 17.66
C TRP A 33 -5.82 14.63 18.67
N ARG A 34 -6.07 14.83 19.96
CA ARG A 34 -5.55 13.96 21.03
C ARG A 34 -6.04 12.53 20.94
N ALA A 35 -7.28 12.29 20.53
CA ALA A 35 -7.81 10.93 20.33
C ALA A 35 -7.15 10.28 19.12
N MET A 36 -6.96 11.03 18.03
CA MET A 36 -6.22 10.54 16.87
C MET A 36 -4.77 10.21 17.23
N THR A 37 -4.06 11.09 17.91
CA THR A 37 -2.66 10.84 18.31
C THR A 37 -2.52 9.73 19.34
N ALA A 38 -3.49 9.52 20.22
CA ALA A 38 -3.51 8.39 21.15
C ALA A 38 -3.73 7.05 20.42
N THR A 39 -4.56 7.05 19.38
CA THR A 39 -4.84 5.86 18.56
C THR A 39 -3.66 5.53 17.64
N PHE A 40 -3.07 6.55 17.02
CA PHE A 40 -1.95 6.42 16.09
C PHE A 40 -0.59 6.67 16.74
N GLY A 41 -0.56 6.94 18.05
CA GLY A 41 0.67 7.10 18.82
C GLY A 41 1.55 5.87 18.65
N ALA A 42 2.79 6.12 18.24
CA ALA A 42 3.75 5.12 17.80
C ALA A 42 3.93 3.99 18.83
N LYS A 43 3.16 2.93 18.71
CA LYS A 43 3.54 1.65 19.32
C LYS A 43 4.75 1.15 18.53
N PRO A 44 5.84 0.78 19.19
CA PRO A 44 6.97 0.17 18.51
C PRO A 44 6.47 -1.09 17.80
N ALA A 45 6.85 -1.27 16.55
CA ALA A 45 6.54 -2.47 15.80
C ALA A 45 7.18 -3.68 16.51
N ASP A 46 6.38 -4.67 16.88
CA ASP A 46 6.86 -5.94 17.41
C ASP A 46 7.53 -6.78 16.31
N GLU A 47 8.13 -7.90 16.68
CA GLU A 47 8.84 -8.77 15.73
C GLU A 47 7.89 -9.33 14.66
N ARG A 48 6.63 -9.57 14.98
CA ARG A 48 5.62 -10.04 14.02
C ARG A 48 5.39 -8.99 12.93
N VAL A 49 5.23 -7.73 13.30
CA VAL A 49 5.05 -6.62 12.36
C VAL A 49 6.30 -6.43 11.51
N LYS A 50 7.49 -6.52 12.11
CA LYS A 50 8.76 -6.43 11.36
C LYS A 50 8.88 -7.54 10.31
N THR A 51 8.52 -8.77 10.67
CA THR A 51 8.51 -9.92 9.74
C THR A 51 7.52 -9.67 8.59
N LEU A 52 6.28 -9.27 8.88
CA LEU A 52 5.27 -8.99 7.86
C LEU A 52 5.71 -7.91 6.86
N VAL A 53 6.31 -6.83 7.37
CA VAL A 53 6.81 -5.75 6.51
C VAL A 53 8.02 -6.21 5.70
N ALA A 54 8.92 -6.99 6.28
CA ALA A 54 10.07 -7.53 5.56
C ALA A 54 9.66 -8.50 4.42
N GLU A 55 8.66 -9.34 4.64
CA GLU A 55 8.09 -10.22 3.61
C GLU A 55 7.43 -9.40 2.49
N LEU A 56 6.70 -8.33 2.84
CA LEU A 56 6.15 -7.41 1.86
C LEU A 56 7.24 -6.73 1.03
N GLU A 57 8.29 -6.23 1.66
CA GLU A 57 9.44 -5.63 0.98
C GLU A 57 10.12 -6.62 0.03
N ALA A 58 10.30 -7.87 0.48
CA ALA A 58 10.89 -8.93 -0.34
C ALA A 58 10.03 -9.25 -1.58
N ALA A 59 8.70 -9.23 -1.44
CA ALA A 59 7.79 -9.44 -2.56
C ALA A 59 7.89 -8.34 -3.63
N PHE A 60 8.18 -7.10 -3.24
CA PHE A 60 8.37 -5.97 -4.16
C PHE A 60 9.81 -5.85 -4.70
N ALA A 61 10.78 -6.50 -4.09
CA ALA A 61 12.19 -6.42 -4.49
C ALA A 61 12.43 -6.88 -5.94
N GLY A 62 11.69 -7.90 -6.40
CA GLY A 62 11.75 -8.38 -7.78
C GLY A 62 11.36 -7.34 -8.85
N LEU A 63 10.68 -6.27 -8.45
CA LEU A 63 10.33 -5.12 -9.29
C LEU A 63 11.33 -3.96 -9.16
N GLY A 64 12.46 -4.16 -8.49
CA GLY A 64 13.43 -3.11 -8.19
C GLY A 64 12.96 -2.09 -7.16
N ILE A 65 11.86 -2.38 -6.43
CA ILE A 65 11.30 -1.46 -5.44
C ILE A 65 11.90 -1.78 -4.08
N ALA A 66 12.84 -0.94 -3.64
CA ALA A 66 13.39 -0.97 -2.30
C ALA A 66 12.90 0.25 -1.53
N PRO A 67 12.12 0.08 -0.44
CA PRO A 67 11.68 1.21 0.36
C PRO A 67 12.87 1.89 1.05
N SER A 68 12.84 3.22 1.10
CA SER A 68 13.81 3.99 1.90
C SER A 68 13.60 3.71 3.41
N ILE A 69 14.60 4.06 4.22
CA ILE A 69 14.51 3.95 5.69
C ILE A 69 13.25 4.66 6.22
N ARG A 70 12.91 5.80 5.65
CA ARG A 70 11.68 6.54 6.00
C ARG A 70 10.44 5.75 5.65
N THR A 71 10.33 5.29 4.41
CA THR A 71 9.18 4.51 3.94
C THR A 71 9.01 3.24 4.77
N ARG A 72 10.11 2.55 5.09
CA ARG A 72 10.08 1.37 5.98
C ARG A 72 9.55 1.71 7.37
N LYS A 73 10.01 2.82 7.96
CA LYS A 73 9.51 3.29 9.27
C LYS A 73 8.00 3.59 9.21
N ASP A 74 7.56 4.24 8.15
CA ASP A 74 6.13 4.54 7.94
C ASP A 74 5.29 3.27 7.77
N LEU A 75 5.78 2.28 6.99
CA LEU A 75 5.12 0.97 6.83
C LEU A 75 4.98 0.25 8.17
N LEU A 76 6.07 0.18 8.95
CA LEU A 76 6.07 -0.45 10.28
C LEU A 76 5.06 0.23 11.21
N GLY A 77 5.09 1.56 11.28
CA GLY A 77 4.17 2.33 12.14
C GLY A 77 2.71 2.17 11.72
N TYR A 78 2.43 2.21 10.41
CA TYR A 78 1.09 2.06 9.88
C TYR A 78 0.52 0.66 10.15
N VAL A 79 1.29 -0.39 9.87
CA VAL A 79 0.86 -1.78 10.09
C VAL A 79 0.67 -2.06 11.58
N ALA A 80 1.60 -1.61 12.45
CA ALA A 80 1.49 -1.77 13.89
C ALA A 80 0.25 -1.10 14.48
N ALA A 81 -0.07 0.12 14.02
CA ALA A 81 -1.28 0.83 14.44
C ALA A 81 -2.56 0.23 13.85
N GLY A 82 -2.49 -0.29 12.62
CA GLY A 82 -3.64 -0.81 11.90
C GLY A 82 -4.14 -2.17 12.41
N ILE A 83 -3.25 -3.07 12.82
CA ILE A 83 -3.63 -4.41 13.28
C ILE A 83 -4.72 -4.39 14.36
N PRO A 84 -4.58 -3.64 15.46
CA PRO A 84 -5.63 -3.59 16.48
C PRO A 84 -6.92 -2.88 16.00
N LEU A 85 -6.82 -1.96 15.03
CA LEU A 85 -7.98 -1.24 14.50
C LEU A 85 -8.81 -2.12 13.56
N PHE A 86 -8.16 -2.91 12.71
CA PHE A 86 -8.85 -3.76 11.73
C PHE A 86 -9.10 -5.19 12.24
N GLY A 87 -8.52 -5.57 13.39
CA GLY A 87 -8.64 -6.92 13.95
C GLY A 87 -7.95 -8.02 13.13
N ASN A 88 -7.14 -7.65 12.12
CA ASN A 88 -6.41 -8.58 11.26
C ASN A 88 -5.11 -7.94 10.74
N THR A 89 -4.24 -8.77 10.15
CA THR A 89 -2.95 -8.32 9.59
C THR A 89 -3.04 -7.98 8.11
N ALA A 90 -3.98 -8.55 7.38
CA ALA A 90 -4.10 -8.39 5.94
C ALA A 90 -4.48 -6.96 5.55
N THR A 91 -5.50 -6.41 6.18
CA THR A 91 -6.04 -5.09 5.83
C THR A 91 -5.02 -3.95 5.98
N PRO A 92 -4.32 -3.77 7.13
CA PRO A 92 -3.33 -2.71 7.23
C PRO A 92 -2.13 -2.93 6.31
N LEU A 93 -1.73 -4.18 6.06
CA LEU A 93 -0.65 -4.50 5.13
C LEU A 93 -1.04 -4.15 3.68
N ASP A 94 -2.28 -4.45 3.29
CA ASP A 94 -2.86 -4.14 1.99
C ASP A 94 -2.89 -2.63 1.72
N TYR A 95 -3.42 -1.85 2.67
CA TYR A 95 -3.42 -0.39 2.56
C TYR A 95 -2.01 0.21 2.53
N ALA A 96 -1.09 -0.32 3.32
CA ALA A 96 0.29 0.14 3.35
C ALA A 96 0.98 -0.09 1.99
N ALA A 97 0.79 -1.27 1.38
CA ALA A 97 1.30 -1.59 0.05
C ALA A 97 0.70 -0.67 -1.02
N MET A 98 -0.62 -0.49 -1.02
CA MET A 98 -1.32 0.38 -1.98
C MET A 98 -0.84 1.83 -1.93
N GLN A 99 -0.60 2.37 -0.74
CA GLN A 99 -0.24 3.78 -0.57
C GLN A 99 1.25 4.06 -0.80
N ARG A 100 2.12 3.09 -0.57
CA ARG A 100 3.57 3.33 -0.49
C ARG A 100 4.41 2.56 -1.49
N LEU A 101 3.92 1.42 -1.98
CA LEU A 101 4.71 0.52 -2.84
C LEU A 101 4.12 0.42 -4.25
N ILE A 102 2.83 0.17 -4.40
CA ILE A 102 2.18 0.08 -5.71
C ILE A 102 2.43 1.31 -6.59
N PRO A 103 2.34 2.56 -6.08
CA PRO A 103 2.60 3.75 -6.90
C PRO A 103 4.02 3.85 -7.45
N LYS A 104 4.96 3.06 -6.91
CA LYS A 104 6.35 3.00 -7.37
C LYS A 104 6.57 1.99 -8.50
N VAL A 105 5.58 1.18 -8.84
CA VAL A 105 5.68 0.17 -9.90
C VAL A 105 5.89 0.87 -11.24
N ASN A 106 7.08 0.68 -11.79
CA ASN A 106 7.50 1.16 -13.10
C ASN A 106 8.61 0.24 -13.59
N ALA A 107 8.24 -0.84 -14.25
CA ALA A 107 9.16 -1.87 -14.69
C ALA A 107 8.82 -2.32 -16.12
N ALA A 108 9.75 -2.98 -16.79
CA ALA A 108 9.57 -3.46 -18.16
C ALA A 108 10.29 -4.80 -18.38
N GLY A 109 9.81 -5.55 -19.37
CA GLY A 109 10.35 -6.82 -19.80
C GLY A 109 9.77 -8.04 -19.07
N ASP A 110 10.17 -9.23 -19.53
CA ASP A 110 9.61 -10.49 -19.08
C ASP A 110 9.86 -10.75 -17.58
N ASP A 111 11.05 -10.41 -17.09
CA ASP A 111 11.40 -10.55 -15.67
C ASP A 111 10.46 -9.74 -14.77
N ALA A 112 10.02 -8.55 -15.22
CA ALA A 112 9.09 -7.73 -14.51
C ALA A 112 7.67 -8.33 -14.48
N GLY A 113 7.23 -8.92 -15.59
CA GLY A 113 5.99 -9.67 -15.66
C GLY A 113 5.97 -10.84 -14.68
N ASP A 114 7.06 -11.61 -14.62
CA ASP A 114 7.17 -12.74 -13.70
C ASP A 114 7.29 -12.28 -12.23
N ALA A 115 7.94 -11.16 -11.95
CA ALA A 115 7.97 -10.57 -10.62
C ALA A 115 6.55 -10.12 -10.18
N LEU A 116 5.76 -9.53 -11.07
CA LEU A 116 4.37 -9.16 -10.80
C LEU A 116 3.47 -10.38 -10.55
N LYS A 117 3.66 -11.49 -11.29
CA LYS A 117 2.94 -12.73 -11.04
C LYS A 117 3.25 -13.28 -9.64
N ARG A 118 4.52 -13.30 -9.23
CA ARG A 118 4.92 -13.68 -7.86
C ARG A 118 4.33 -12.75 -6.81
N LEU A 119 4.30 -11.44 -7.07
CA LEU A 119 3.67 -10.47 -6.18
C LEU A 119 2.16 -10.72 -6.05
N ARG A 120 1.46 -11.02 -7.16
CA ARG A 120 0.04 -11.42 -7.13
C ARG A 120 -0.16 -12.63 -6.22
N ASP A 121 0.62 -13.68 -6.40
CA ASP A 121 0.49 -14.92 -5.62
C ASP A 121 0.73 -14.65 -4.12
N PHE A 122 1.71 -13.79 -3.80
CA PHE A 122 1.95 -13.33 -2.44
C PHE A 122 0.75 -12.56 -1.86
N THR A 123 0.19 -11.62 -2.62
CA THR A 123 -0.95 -10.80 -2.16
C THR A 123 -2.21 -11.64 -1.97
N GLN A 124 -2.46 -12.59 -2.88
CA GLN A 124 -3.57 -13.54 -2.78
C GLN A 124 -3.44 -14.42 -1.53
N ALA A 125 -2.28 -15.02 -1.30
CA ALA A 125 -2.01 -15.86 -0.13
C ALA A 125 -2.17 -15.09 1.20
N ARG A 126 -2.00 -13.78 1.20
CA ARG A 126 -2.13 -12.90 2.36
C ARG A 126 -3.49 -12.22 2.50
N GLY A 127 -4.41 -12.40 1.55
CA GLY A 127 -5.71 -11.76 1.54
C GLY A 127 -5.66 -10.24 1.33
N MET A 128 -4.65 -9.75 0.59
CA MET A 128 -4.44 -8.33 0.28
C MET A 128 -5.23 -7.95 -0.99
N VAL A 129 -6.54 -7.89 -0.87
CA VAL A 129 -7.49 -7.82 -2.01
C VAL A 129 -7.26 -6.60 -2.90
N ARG A 130 -6.95 -5.43 -2.32
CA ARG A 130 -6.73 -4.19 -3.09
C ARG A 130 -5.43 -4.22 -3.87
N THR A 131 -4.36 -4.67 -3.20
CA THR A 131 -3.05 -4.81 -3.84
C THR A 131 -3.09 -5.88 -4.92
N GLU A 132 -3.77 -7.01 -4.70
CA GLU A 132 -3.98 -8.05 -5.72
C GLU A 132 -4.69 -7.48 -6.95
N ALA A 133 -5.80 -6.76 -6.77
CA ALA A 133 -6.54 -6.14 -7.87
C ALA A 133 -5.68 -5.13 -8.64
N ALA A 134 -4.89 -4.32 -7.95
CA ALA A 134 -3.95 -3.38 -8.56
C ALA A 134 -2.88 -4.09 -9.39
N VAL A 135 -2.29 -5.17 -8.85
CA VAL A 135 -1.28 -5.97 -9.57
C VAL A 135 -1.86 -6.63 -10.81
N LEU A 136 -3.07 -7.17 -10.73
CA LEU A 136 -3.77 -7.74 -11.90
C LEU A 136 -4.02 -6.69 -12.98
N ASP A 137 -4.43 -5.47 -12.60
CA ASP A 137 -4.63 -4.40 -13.58
C ASP A 137 -3.31 -3.94 -14.21
N ILE A 138 -2.22 -3.85 -13.43
CA ILE A 138 -0.88 -3.54 -13.95
C ILE A 138 -0.42 -4.62 -14.93
N LEU A 139 -0.61 -5.91 -14.61
CA LEU A 139 -0.28 -7.02 -15.49
C LEU A 139 -1.04 -6.93 -16.80
N ARG A 140 -2.37 -6.80 -16.77
CA ARG A 140 -3.21 -6.68 -17.95
C ARG A 140 -2.77 -5.53 -18.85
N ARG A 141 -2.60 -4.33 -18.29
CA ARG A 141 -2.17 -3.14 -19.05
C ARG A 141 -0.74 -3.29 -19.57
N GLY A 142 0.14 -3.94 -18.83
CA GLY A 142 1.52 -4.17 -19.23
C GLY A 142 1.62 -5.15 -20.40
N GLU A 143 0.79 -6.19 -20.46
CA GLU A 143 0.71 -7.10 -21.60
C GLU A 143 0.23 -6.37 -22.86
N GLU A 144 -0.78 -5.51 -22.75
CA GLU A 144 -1.27 -4.65 -23.84
C GLU A 144 -0.20 -3.62 -24.30
N ALA A 145 0.69 -3.20 -23.39
CA ALA A 145 1.75 -2.22 -23.62
C ALA A 145 3.13 -2.86 -23.88
N MET A 146 3.17 -4.04 -24.50
CA MET A 146 4.41 -4.75 -24.89
C MET A 146 5.40 -4.91 -23.71
N GLY A 147 4.93 -5.29 -22.54
CA GLY A 147 5.74 -5.56 -21.38
C GLY A 147 6.16 -4.32 -20.58
N CYS A 148 5.46 -3.19 -20.73
CA CYS A 148 5.66 -1.99 -19.93
C CYS A 148 4.65 -1.93 -18.79
N TYR A 149 5.09 -2.25 -17.56
CA TYR A 149 4.26 -2.36 -16.37
C TYR A 149 4.34 -1.11 -15.52
N ARG A 150 3.23 -0.36 -15.41
CA ARG A 150 3.17 0.91 -14.65
C ARG A 150 1.87 1.03 -13.89
N TRP A 151 1.95 1.66 -12.73
CA TRP A 151 0.76 2.00 -11.95
C TRP A 151 -0.07 3.12 -12.62
N PHE A 152 0.60 4.15 -13.18
CA PHE A 152 -0.02 5.31 -13.88
C PHE A 152 0.19 5.25 -15.38
#